data_6341d7528cf6bd1a939175436950c432
#
_entry.id   6341d7528cf6bd1a939175436950c432
#
_cell.length_a   1.000
_cell.length_b   1.000
_cell.length_c   1.000
_cell.angle_alpha   90.00
_cell.angle_beta   90.00
_cell.angle_gamma   90.00
#
_symmetry.space_group_name_H-M   'P 1'
#
loop_
_entity.id
_entity.type
_entity.pdbx_description
1 polymer ?
#
loop_
_entity_poly.entity_id
_entity_poly.type
_entity_poly.pdbx_seq_one_letter_code
_entity_poly.pdbx_strand_id
1 'polypeptide(L)' 'MRERVQKVLDRDVKPLLKSHGGSVKLISVSDDGVVKVALTGACHGCPMAKMTLVSLVERALKSKIPEVKKVIG' A
#
# COMPACT_ATOMS: atom_id res chain seq x y z
N MET A 1 -8.41 -2.94 -12.58
CA MET A 1 -8.06 -2.97 -11.14
C MET A 1 -6.79 -2.18 -10.82
N ARG A 2 -5.76 -2.34 -11.63
CA ARG A 2 -4.49 -1.64 -11.40
C ARG A 2 -4.64 -0.11 -11.31
N GLU A 3 -5.41 0.46 -12.20
CA GLU A 3 -5.65 1.90 -12.20
C GLU A 3 -6.35 2.37 -10.94
N ARG A 4 -7.31 1.58 -10.46
CA ARG A 4 -8.02 1.90 -9.22
C ARG A 4 -7.07 1.84 -8.03
N VAL A 5 -6.25 0.81 -7.98
CA VAL A 5 -5.27 0.65 -6.92
C VAL A 5 -4.29 1.83 -6.92
N GLN A 6 -3.80 2.20 -8.10
CA GLN A 6 -2.88 3.32 -8.22
C GLN A 6 -3.52 4.63 -7.72
N LYS A 7 -4.78 4.86 -8.08
CA LYS A 7 -5.48 6.05 -7.62
C LYS A 7 -5.65 6.09 -6.11
N VAL A 8 -6.03 4.96 -5.53
CA VAL A 8 -6.17 4.88 -4.08
C VAL A 8 -4.84 5.09 -3.39
N LEU A 9 -3.78 4.50 -3.92
CA LEU A 9 -2.44 4.70 -3.38
C LEU A 9 -2.06 6.18 -3.42
N ASP A 10 -2.30 6.85 -4.54
CA ASP A 10 -1.93 8.25 -4.68
C ASP A 10 -2.76 9.17 -3.80
N ARG A 11 -4.03 8.86 -3.60
CA ARG A 11 -4.94 9.73 -2.86
C ARG A 11 -4.99 9.46 -1.37
N ASP A 12 -5.06 8.19 -1.00
CA ASP A 12 -5.29 7.82 0.40
C ASP A 12 -4.02 7.34 1.10
N VAL A 13 -3.19 6.61 0.40
CA VAL A 13 -2.01 5.97 1.01
C VAL A 13 -0.80 6.89 1.03
N LYS A 14 -0.52 7.57 -0.07
CA LYS A 14 0.64 8.47 -0.12
C LYS A 14 0.60 9.57 0.93
N PRO A 15 -0.53 10.28 1.11
CA PRO A 15 -0.59 11.30 2.17
C PRO A 15 -0.38 10.71 3.55
N LEU A 16 -0.92 9.53 3.79
CA LEU A 16 -0.76 8.84 5.07
C LEU A 16 0.70 8.49 5.33
N LEU A 17 1.36 7.90 4.35
CA LEU A 17 2.77 7.53 4.49
C LEU A 17 3.69 8.74 4.53
N LYS A 18 3.32 9.80 3.83
CA LYS A 18 4.11 11.02 3.82
C LYS A 18 4.20 11.64 5.20
N SER A 19 3.14 11.53 6.00
CA SER A 19 3.17 12.02 7.38
C SER A 19 4.12 11.20 8.25
N HIS A 20 4.46 9.99 7.83
CA HIS A 20 5.44 9.16 8.51
C HIS A 20 6.81 9.23 7.86
N GLY A 21 6.99 10.10 6.89
CA GLY A 21 8.26 10.25 6.20
C GLY A 21 8.57 9.17 5.18
N GLY A 22 7.57 8.39 4.78
CA GLY A 22 7.74 7.31 3.82
C GLY A 22 6.95 7.51 2.54
N SER A 23 7.09 6.57 1.63
CA SER A 23 6.28 6.56 0.41
C SER A 23 6.02 5.14 -0.04
N VAL A 24 5.08 5.00 -0.97
CA VAL A 24 4.70 3.70 -1.50
C VAL A 24 4.72 3.73 -3.03
N LYS A 25 5.13 2.63 -3.63
CA LYS A 25 5.15 2.49 -5.07
C LYS A 25 4.44 1.20 -5.45
N LEU A 26 3.54 1.28 -6.41
CA LEU A 26 2.85 0.09 -6.92
C LEU A 26 3.79 -0.69 -7.83
N ILE A 27 3.95 -1.97 -7.52
CA ILE A 27 4.78 -2.87 -8.32
C ILE A 27 3.91 -3.68 -9.28
N SER A 28 2.91 -4.37 -8.76
CA SER A 28 2.03 -5.18 -9.59
C SER A 28 0.70 -5.45 -8.90
N VAL A 29 -0.28 -5.83 -9.69
CA VAL A 29 -1.59 -6.23 -9.21
C VAL A 29 -1.95 -7.53 -9.91
N SER A 30 -2.25 -8.56 -9.12
CA SER A 30 -2.65 -9.86 -9.64
C SER A 30 -4.16 -9.91 -9.84
N ASP A 31 -4.59 -10.75 -10.76
CA ASP A 31 -6.02 -10.98 -11.01
C ASP A 31 -6.72 -11.59 -9.79
N ASP A 32 -5.96 -12.24 -8.93
CA ASP A 32 -6.48 -12.83 -7.69
C ASP A 32 -6.79 -11.80 -6.61
N GLY A 33 -6.45 -10.55 -6.85
CA GLY A 33 -6.65 -9.49 -5.86
C GLY A 33 -5.43 -9.26 -4.96
N VAL A 34 -4.29 -9.80 -5.33
CA VAL A 34 -3.03 -9.59 -4.61
C VAL A 34 -2.34 -8.36 -5.18
N VAL A 35 -2.02 -7.41 -4.32
CA VAL A 35 -1.34 -6.17 -4.71
C VAL A 35 0.07 -6.18 -4.14
N LYS A 36 1.04 -5.97 -5.00
CA LYS A 36 2.44 -5.82 -4.59
C LYS A 36 2.83 -4.35 -4.60
N VAL A 37 3.39 -3.90 -3.50
CA VAL A 37 3.86 -2.52 -3.36
C VAL A 37 5.27 -2.52 -2.78
N ALA A 38 5.99 -1.45 -3.03
CA ALA A 38 7.29 -1.21 -2.41
C ALA A 38 7.17 -0.01 -1.47
N LEU A 39 7.56 -0.21 -0.22
CA LEU A 39 7.58 0.86 0.76
C LEU A 39 8.99 1.40 0.90
N THR A 40 9.12 2.72 0.86
CA THR A 40 10.41 3.38 0.97
C THR A 40 10.34 4.50 2.01
N GLY A 41 11.51 4.99 2.43
CA GLY A 41 11.58 6.13 3.32
C GLY A 41 11.83 5.73 4.77
N ALA A 42 11.07 6.34 5.69
CA ALA A 42 11.33 6.25 7.13
C ALA A 42 11.20 4.85 7.73
N CYS A 43 10.65 3.91 7.00
CA CYS A 43 10.51 2.53 7.46
C CYS A 43 11.79 1.74 7.34
N HIS A 44 12.82 2.36 6.82
CA HIS A 44 14.08 1.71 6.59
C HIS A 44 14.74 1.29 7.92
N GLY A 45 14.98 0.01 8.06
CA GLY A 45 15.59 -0.52 9.28
C GLY A 45 14.64 -0.80 10.43
N CYS A 46 13.34 -0.64 10.21
CA CYS A 46 12.35 -0.88 11.26
C CYS A 46 11.29 -1.89 10.77
N PRO A 47 11.51 -3.20 10.95
CA PRO A 47 10.62 -4.22 10.41
C PRO A 47 9.19 -4.14 10.94
N MET A 48 9.01 -3.76 12.19
CA MET A 48 7.66 -3.64 12.76
C MET A 48 6.87 -2.50 12.11
N ALA A 49 7.54 -1.39 11.83
CA ALA A 49 6.89 -0.27 11.16
C ALA A 49 6.47 -0.65 9.75
N LYS A 50 7.29 -1.45 9.07
CA LYS A 50 6.96 -1.93 7.73
C LYS A 50 5.69 -2.76 7.74
N MET A 51 5.56 -3.68 8.68
CA MET A 51 4.36 -4.51 8.80
C MET A 51 3.12 -3.67 9.07
N THR A 52 3.24 -2.69 9.94
CA THR A 52 2.15 -1.79 10.25
C THR A 52 1.71 -1.01 9.02
N LEU A 53 2.67 -0.50 8.25
CA LEU A 53 2.37 0.26 7.04
C LEU A 53 1.71 -0.61 5.98
N VAL A 54 2.17 -1.84 5.81
CA VAL A 54 1.55 -2.77 4.87
C VAL A 54 0.10 -3.04 5.28
N SER A 55 -0.16 -3.21 6.56
CA SER A 55 -1.53 -3.42 7.07
C SER A 55 -2.41 -2.21 6.79
N LEU A 56 -1.88 -1.00 6.98
CA LEU A 56 -2.62 0.22 6.69
C LEU A 56 -2.96 0.33 5.21
N VAL A 57 -1.99 0.03 4.35
CA VAL A 57 -2.19 0.04 2.90
C VAL A 57 -3.26 -0.98 2.51
N GLU A 58 -3.18 -2.18 3.07
CA GLU A 58 -4.15 -3.22 2.81
C GLU A 58 -5.56 -2.80 3.21
N ARG A 59 -5.70 -2.22 4.39
CA ARG A 59 -6.98 -1.72 4.86
C ARG A 59 -7.54 -0.64 3.95
N ALA A 60 -6.72 0.32 3.57
CA ALA A 60 -7.15 1.41 2.71
C ALA A 60 -7.60 0.87 1.36
N LEU A 61 -6.85 -0.05 0.78
CA LEU A 61 -7.20 -0.63 -0.51
C LEU A 61 -8.46 -1.47 -0.42
N LYS A 62 -8.58 -2.31 0.60
CA LYS A 62 -9.78 -3.15 0.77
C LYS A 62 -11.03 -2.32 0.99
N SER A 63 -10.90 -1.20 1.68
CA SER A 63 -12.04 -0.32 1.94
C SER A 63 -12.54 0.33 0.66
N LYS A 64 -11.64 0.69 -0.24
CA LYS A 64 -11.99 1.35 -1.50
C LYS A 64 -12.21 0.38 -2.64
N ILE A 65 -11.51 -0.74 -2.62
CA ILE A 65 -11.55 -1.74 -3.68
C ILE A 65 -11.80 -3.10 -3.04
N PRO A 66 -13.05 -3.55 -2.96
CA PRO A 66 -13.37 -4.85 -2.32
C PRO A 66 -12.68 -6.03 -2.98
N GLU A 67 -12.27 -5.89 -4.24
CA GLU A 67 -11.61 -6.94 -5.00
C GLU A 67 -10.21 -7.24 -4.49
N VAL A 68 -9.60 -6.30 -3.78
CA VAL A 68 -8.29 -6.50 -3.20
C VAL A 68 -8.40 -7.45 -2.00
N LYS A 69 -7.65 -8.54 -2.05
CA LYS A 69 -7.66 -9.55 -1.00
C LYS A 69 -6.44 -9.45 -0.10
N LYS A 70 -5.30 -9.09 -0.66
CA LYS A 70 -4.05 -9.06 0.08
C LYS A 70 -3.10 -8.01 -0.50
N VAL A 71 -2.29 -7.43 0.37
CA VAL A 71 -1.23 -6.52 -0.04
C VAL A 71 0.09 -7.05 0.48
N ILE A 72 1.08 -7.08 -0.40
CA ILE A 72 2.43 -7.54 -0.07
C ILE A 72 3.38 -6.35 -0.22
N GLY A 73 4.20 -6.15 0.77
CA GLY A 73 5.18 -5.05 0.76
C GLY A 73 6.61 -5.47 0.78
#